data_afb277f64c826ed2bb184324e4cacf82
#
_entry.id   afb277f64c826ed2bb184324e4cacf82
#
_cell.length_a   1.000
_cell.length_b   1.000
_cell.length_c   1.000
_cell.angle_alpha   90.00
_cell.angle_beta   90.00
_cell.angle_gamma   90.00
#
_symmetry.space_group_name_H-M   'P 1'
#
loop_
_entity.id
_entity.type
_entity.pdbx_description
1 polymer ?
#
loop_
_entity_poly.entity_id
_entity_poly.type
_entity_poly.pdbx_seq_one_letter_code
_entity_poly.pdbx_strand_id
1 'polypeptide(L)'
;MSRVALFVVALLVGLPVALPAAAEDPAGSLPSVQPPASPAQDAERNPKVQDLGNGRFRVGLIEVDRNQRRFTVPAEVHQEEGTQEFVLCTKGGYKGYESVLEAGATAYEFNVACLLIGLDAKHARTPQYHFDPTGVTGDKVEVSLAWGKDKEHRQVTAAEAVKDLRSGKALNATSWVYTGSTFTPDGTYMAQTDGVLIGFVHDPAEIITLAAGTQQGDYGSLVPNTGVLPKKGTRVTVEVKAVVAAPVAPAAKAE
;
A
#
# COMPACT_ATOMS: atom_id res chain seq x y z
N MET A 1 -22.83 -79.54 25.24
CA MET A 1 -23.69 -79.42 24.03
C MET A 1 -23.17 -78.25 23.20
N SER A 2 -22.40 -78.62 22.22
CA SER A 2 -21.61 -77.67 21.38
C SER A 2 -22.39 -77.36 20.12
N ARG A 3 -22.56 -76.07 19.80
CA ARG A 3 -23.08 -75.62 18.51
C ARG A 3 -21.94 -74.94 17.74
N VAL A 4 -21.52 -75.63 16.70
CA VAL A 4 -20.56 -75.14 15.70
C VAL A 4 -21.31 -74.21 14.75
N ALA A 5 -20.90 -72.97 14.62
CA ALA A 5 -21.38 -72.02 13.61
C ALA A 5 -20.42 -72.04 12.40
N LEU A 6 -20.96 -72.38 11.24
CA LEU A 6 -20.29 -72.42 9.96
C LEU A 6 -20.25 -71.02 9.35
N PHE A 7 -19.06 -70.45 9.17
CA PHE A 7 -18.89 -69.19 8.44
C PHE A 7 -18.63 -69.51 6.96
N VAL A 8 -19.54 -69.07 6.09
CA VAL A 8 -19.38 -69.07 4.65
C VAL A 8 -18.64 -67.78 4.26
N VAL A 9 -17.41 -67.92 3.76
CA VAL A 9 -16.64 -66.83 3.18
C VAL A 9 -17.03 -66.70 1.72
N ALA A 10 -17.72 -65.64 1.35
CA ALA A 10 -17.98 -65.29 -0.05
C ALA A 10 -16.77 -64.51 -0.62
N LEU A 11 -16.09 -65.11 -1.59
CA LEU A 11 -14.98 -64.52 -2.33
C LEU A 11 -15.56 -63.59 -3.43
N LEU A 12 -15.53 -62.27 -3.20
CA LEU A 12 -15.85 -61.26 -4.22
C LEU A 12 -14.60 -61.01 -5.09
N VAL A 13 -14.64 -61.52 -6.31
CA VAL A 13 -13.66 -61.20 -7.34
C VAL A 13 -14.00 -59.82 -7.90
N GLY A 14 -13.22 -58.79 -7.48
CA GLY A 14 -13.31 -57.45 -8.02
C GLY A 14 -12.60 -57.37 -9.39
N LEU A 15 -13.34 -57.12 -10.43
CA LEU A 15 -12.79 -56.68 -11.73
C LEU A 15 -12.16 -55.29 -11.59
N PRO A 16 -10.98 -55.01 -12.15
CA PRO A 16 -10.43 -53.67 -12.19
C PRO A 16 -11.20 -52.84 -13.22
N VAL A 17 -11.90 -51.83 -12.77
CA VAL A 17 -12.44 -50.77 -13.63
C VAL A 17 -11.26 -49.89 -14.04
N ALA A 18 -10.84 -49.98 -15.30
CA ALA A 18 -9.90 -49.03 -15.88
C ALA A 18 -10.58 -47.68 -16.03
N LEU A 19 -10.11 -46.68 -15.25
CA LEU A 19 -10.43 -45.27 -15.47
C LEU A 19 -9.78 -44.83 -16.79
N PRO A 20 -10.51 -44.11 -17.67
CA PRO A 20 -9.89 -43.55 -18.86
C PRO A 20 -8.87 -42.49 -18.41
N ALA A 21 -7.65 -42.57 -18.95
CA ALA A 21 -6.63 -41.53 -18.82
C ALA A 21 -7.21 -40.22 -19.34
N ALA A 22 -7.19 -39.18 -18.49
CA ALA A 22 -7.47 -37.83 -18.92
C ALA A 22 -6.48 -37.48 -20.01
N ALA A 23 -7.00 -37.14 -21.20
CA ALA A 23 -6.19 -36.60 -22.27
C ALA A 23 -5.59 -35.28 -21.79
N GLU A 24 -4.28 -35.19 -21.79
CA GLU A 24 -3.58 -33.92 -21.63
C GLU A 24 -3.94 -33.04 -22.83
N ASP A 25 -4.58 -31.89 -22.55
CA ASP A 25 -4.84 -30.87 -23.53
C ASP A 25 -3.53 -30.22 -23.99
N PRO A 26 -3.09 -30.37 -25.23
CA PRO A 26 -1.88 -29.72 -25.73
C PRO A 26 -2.21 -28.30 -26.24
N ALA A 27 -3.09 -27.57 -25.55
CA ALA A 27 -3.32 -26.18 -25.87
C ALA A 27 -2.39 -25.34 -24.98
N GLY A 28 -1.20 -25.10 -25.48
CA GLY A 28 -0.40 -23.97 -25.03
C GLY A 28 -1.29 -22.74 -25.05
N SER A 29 -1.59 -22.17 -23.86
CA SER A 29 -2.34 -20.94 -23.74
C SER A 29 -1.61 -19.88 -24.56
N LEU A 30 -2.24 -19.45 -25.65
CA LEU A 30 -1.80 -18.27 -26.39
C LEU A 30 -1.67 -17.12 -25.39
N PRO A 31 -0.60 -16.31 -25.46
CA PRO A 31 -0.51 -15.12 -24.62
C PRO A 31 -1.78 -14.31 -24.84
N SER A 32 -2.52 -14.05 -23.77
CA SER A 32 -3.71 -13.21 -23.81
C SER A 32 -3.26 -11.80 -24.20
N VAL A 33 -3.47 -11.45 -25.46
CA VAL A 33 -3.30 -10.07 -25.91
C VAL A 33 -4.39 -9.27 -25.20
N GLN A 34 -4.02 -8.51 -24.19
CA GLN A 34 -4.94 -7.58 -23.55
C GLN A 34 -5.47 -6.63 -24.62
N PRO A 35 -6.79 -6.38 -24.66
CA PRO A 35 -7.32 -5.36 -25.54
C PRO A 35 -6.65 -4.01 -25.20
N PRO A 36 -6.42 -3.13 -26.19
CA PRO A 36 -5.85 -1.82 -25.93
C PRO A 36 -6.70 -1.10 -24.87
N ALA A 37 -6.03 -0.45 -23.90
CA ALA A 37 -6.69 0.30 -22.86
C ALA A 37 -7.66 1.32 -23.46
N SER A 38 -8.80 1.53 -22.81
CA SER A 38 -9.72 2.58 -23.25
C SER A 38 -9.07 3.97 -23.05
N PRO A 39 -9.47 5.00 -23.82
CA PRO A 39 -8.93 6.36 -23.63
C PRO A 39 -9.07 6.89 -22.19
N ALA A 40 -10.09 6.44 -21.45
CA ALA A 40 -10.26 6.78 -20.04
C ALA A 40 -9.19 6.11 -19.14
N GLN A 41 -8.89 4.83 -19.41
CA GLN A 41 -7.83 4.10 -18.70
C GLN A 41 -6.44 4.66 -19.02
N ASP A 42 -6.19 5.09 -20.25
CA ASP A 42 -4.95 5.74 -20.64
C ASP A 42 -4.79 7.11 -19.97
N ALA A 43 -5.85 7.89 -19.87
CA ALA A 43 -5.85 9.17 -19.16
C ALA A 43 -5.59 8.98 -17.66
N GLU A 44 -6.10 7.92 -17.06
CA GLU A 44 -5.86 7.59 -15.66
C GLU A 44 -4.40 7.18 -15.41
N ARG A 45 -3.84 6.34 -16.29
CA ARG A 45 -2.43 5.90 -16.22
C ARG A 45 -1.42 7.03 -16.44
N ASN A 46 -1.81 8.07 -17.17
CA ASN A 46 -0.99 9.23 -17.52
C ASN A 46 -1.60 10.53 -16.98
N PRO A 47 -1.57 10.76 -15.66
CA PRO A 47 -2.18 11.94 -15.08
C PRO A 47 -1.56 13.22 -15.63
N LYS A 48 -2.41 14.20 -15.90
CA LYS A 48 -2.00 15.49 -16.43
C LYS A 48 -1.22 16.27 -15.36
N VAL A 49 0.02 16.62 -15.67
CA VAL A 49 0.86 17.52 -14.88
C VAL A 49 0.69 18.93 -15.40
N GLN A 50 0.23 19.85 -14.55
CA GLN A 50 0.18 21.27 -14.84
C GLN A 50 1.38 21.96 -14.22
N ASP A 51 2.23 22.60 -15.03
CA ASP A 51 3.32 23.44 -14.55
C ASP A 51 2.75 24.83 -14.16
N LEU A 52 2.96 25.21 -12.90
CA LEU A 52 2.54 26.49 -12.33
C LEU A 52 3.69 27.52 -12.27
N GLY A 53 4.87 27.16 -12.77
CA GLY A 53 6.08 27.96 -12.70
C GLY A 53 6.79 27.87 -11.33
N ASN A 54 8.03 28.34 -11.30
CA ASN A 54 8.86 28.41 -10.08
C ASN A 54 9.02 27.06 -9.35
N GLY A 55 9.04 25.93 -10.09
CA GLY A 55 9.15 24.59 -9.51
C GLY A 55 7.88 24.08 -8.82
N ARG A 56 6.76 24.73 -9.05
CA ARG A 56 5.44 24.29 -8.55
C ARG A 56 4.64 23.60 -9.65
N PHE A 57 3.95 22.52 -9.28
CA PHE A 57 3.14 21.72 -10.20
C PHE A 57 1.81 21.37 -9.53
N ARG A 58 0.82 21.02 -10.36
CA ARG A 58 -0.43 20.42 -9.93
C ARG A 58 -0.66 19.13 -10.69
N VAL A 59 -1.01 18.05 -9.96
CA VAL A 59 -1.36 16.75 -10.50
C VAL A 59 -2.72 16.36 -9.90
N GLY A 60 -3.79 16.46 -10.66
CA GLY A 60 -5.14 16.33 -10.11
C GLY A 60 -5.37 17.32 -8.97
N LEU A 61 -5.64 16.81 -7.77
CA LEU A 61 -5.81 17.60 -6.54
C LEU A 61 -4.51 17.81 -5.75
N ILE A 62 -3.39 17.25 -6.19
CA ILE A 62 -2.11 17.31 -5.49
C ILE A 62 -1.36 18.58 -5.89
N GLU A 63 -0.87 19.32 -4.91
CA GLU A 63 0.02 20.47 -5.12
C GLU A 63 1.46 20.08 -4.78
N VAL A 64 2.36 20.25 -5.75
CA VAL A 64 3.78 19.87 -5.65
C VAL A 64 4.67 21.12 -5.59
N ASP A 65 5.59 21.14 -4.65
CA ASP A 65 6.71 22.10 -4.57
C ASP A 65 8.02 21.30 -4.71
N ARG A 66 8.57 21.28 -5.93
CA ARG A 66 9.84 20.58 -6.23
C ARG A 66 11.02 21.21 -5.49
N ASN A 67 11.02 22.53 -5.30
CA ASN A 67 12.14 23.21 -4.65
C ASN A 67 12.24 22.84 -3.17
N GLN A 68 11.08 22.66 -2.51
CA GLN A 68 11.00 22.19 -1.14
C GLN A 68 10.94 20.65 -1.03
N ARG A 69 10.94 19.96 -2.17
CA ARG A 69 10.85 18.49 -2.28
C ARG A 69 9.66 17.94 -1.48
N ARG A 70 8.50 18.57 -1.60
CA ARG A 70 7.28 18.15 -0.93
C ARG A 70 6.05 18.30 -1.82
N PHE A 71 5.01 17.58 -1.46
CA PHE A 71 3.68 17.80 -2.01
C PHE A 71 2.61 17.67 -0.92
N THR A 72 1.45 18.21 -1.21
CA THR A 72 0.27 18.11 -0.36
C THR A 72 -0.89 17.53 -1.14
N VAL A 73 -1.66 16.63 -0.50
CA VAL A 73 -2.89 16.06 -1.04
C VAL A 73 -4.05 16.28 -0.07
N PRO A 74 -5.20 16.81 -0.53
CA PRO A 74 -6.38 16.92 0.31
C PRO A 74 -6.98 15.53 0.55
N ALA A 75 -7.33 15.29 1.81
CA ALA A 75 -7.92 14.04 2.29
C ALA A 75 -9.03 14.32 3.30
N GLU A 76 -9.70 13.29 3.76
CA GLU A 76 -10.66 13.36 4.87
C GLU A 76 -10.45 12.18 5.82
N VAL A 77 -10.80 12.35 7.10
CA VAL A 77 -10.81 11.25 8.07
C VAL A 77 -11.91 10.28 7.67
N HIS A 78 -11.50 9.03 7.36
CA HIS A 78 -12.42 8.01 6.84
C HIS A 78 -12.90 7.05 7.91
N GLN A 79 -12.02 6.62 8.82
CA GLN A 79 -12.36 5.70 9.91
C GLN A 79 -12.06 6.30 11.28
N GLU A 80 -12.91 6.03 12.27
CA GLU A 80 -12.70 6.37 13.69
C GLU A 80 -12.53 5.11 14.55
N GLU A 81 -12.83 3.92 13.99
CA GLU A 81 -12.76 2.64 14.68
C GLU A 81 -12.37 1.52 13.71
N GLY A 82 -12.15 0.34 14.23
CA GLY A 82 -11.74 -0.83 13.47
C GLY A 82 -10.24 -0.91 13.25
N THR A 83 -9.79 -2.10 12.88
CA THR A 83 -8.39 -2.36 12.53
C THR A 83 -7.98 -1.58 11.30
N GLN A 84 -6.80 -1.00 11.34
CA GLN A 84 -6.22 -0.27 10.22
C GLN A 84 -4.91 -0.90 9.76
N GLU A 85 -4.67 -0.83 8.47
CA GLU A 85 -3.43 -1.24 7.81
C GLU A 85 -2.80 -0.09 7.03
N PHE A 86 -3.61 0.93 6.70
CA PHE A 86 -3.19 2.03 5.85
C PHE A 86 -3.47 3.38 6.51
N VAL A 87 -2.56 4.33 6.26
CA VAL A 87 -2.76 5.73 6.64
C VAL A 87 -3.66 6.43 5.64
N LEU A 88 -3.45 6.16 4.33
CA LEU A 88 -4.12 6.87 3.25
C LEU A 88 -4.41 5.93 2.08
N CYS A 89 -5.68 5.88 1.68
CA CYS A 89 -6.13 5.25 0.45
C CYS A 89 -6.79 6.27 -0.49
N THR A 90 -6.90 5.92 -1.77
CA THR A 90 -7.76 6.61 -2.73
C THR A 90 -9.22 6.48 -2.30
N LYS A 91 -9.99 7.54 -2.40
CA LYS A 91 -11.42 7.54 -2.05
C LYS A 91 -12.19 6.49 -2.86
N GLY A 92 -12.89 5.61 -2.15
CA GLY A 92 -13.59 4.47 -2.74
C GLY A 92 -12.67 3.36 -3.23
N GLY A 93 -11.38 3.38 -2.91
CA GLY A 93 -10.45 2.29 -3.18
C GLY A 93 -10.82 1.01 -2.46
N TYR A 94 -10.44 -0.14 -3.01
CA TYR A 94 -10.80 -1.46 -2.47
C TYR A 94 -10.37 -1.63 -1.00
N LYS A 95 -9.21 -1.10 -0.62
CA LYS A 95 -8.66 -1.18 0.75
C LYS A 95 -9.07 -0.03 1.67
N GLY A 96 -10.00 0.84 1.24
CA GLY A 96 -10.45 1.99 2.05
C GLY A 96 -11.02 1.61 3.41
N TYR A 97 -11.61 0.43 3.56
CA TYR A 97 -12.20 -0.05 4.82
C TYR A 97 -11.19 -0.24 5.97
N GLU A 98 -9.89 -0.35 5.65
CA GLU A 98 -8.78 -0.45 6.60
C GLU A 98 -7.86 0.77 6.54
N SER A 99 -8.36 1.92 6.08
CA SER A 99 -7.60 3.16 5.97
C SER A 99 -8.11 4.25 6.88
N VAL A 100 -7.20 4.89 7.61
CA VAL A 100 -7.51 6.03 8.49
C VAL A 100 -8.08 7.20 7.70
N LEU A 101 -7.51 7.48 6.52
CA LEU A 101 -7.84 8.61 5.65
C LEU A 101 -8.16 8.15 4.24
N GLU A 102 -9.01 8.92 3.54
CA GLU A 102 -9.21 8.82 2.10
C GLU A 102 -8.87 10.13 1.39
N ALA A 103 -8.17 10.02 0.24
CA ALA A 103 -7.83 11.14 -0.63
C ALA A 103 -8.58 11.07 -1.96
N GLY A 104 -8.91 12.24 -2.54
CA GLY A 104 -9.49 12.32 -3.88
C GLY A 104 -8.48 12.11 -5.03
N ALA A 105 -7.24 11.76 -4.73
CA ALA A 105 -6.19 11.50 -5.72
C ALA A 105 -6.14 10.02 -6.10
N THR A 106 -5.84 9.72 -7.36
CA THR A 106 -5.56 8.36 -7.83
C THR A 106 -4.14 7.94 -7.43
N ALA A 107 -3.86 6.63 -7.45
CA ALA A 107 -2.51 6.13 -7.17
C ALA A 107 -1.48 6.59 -8.23
N TYR A 108 -1.90 6.73 -9.50
CA TYR A 108 -1.03 7.28 -10.53
C TYR A 108 -0.68 8.75 -10.28
N GLU A 109 -1.66 9.58 -9.88
CA GLU A 109 -1.40 10.99 -9.53
C GLU A 109 -0.46 11.11 -8.34
N PHE A 110 -0.68 10.29 -7.31
CA PHE A 110 0.16 10.28 -6.12
C PHE A 110 1.59 9.83 -6.44
N ASN A 111 1.76 8.79 -7.25
CA ASN A 111 3.09 8.32 -7.66
C ASN A 111 3.82 9.36 -8.52
N VAL A 112 3.13 10.03 -9.46
CA VAL A 112 3.72 11.12 -10.24
C VAL A 112 4.17 12.28 -9.33
N ALA A 113 3.41 12.61 -8.29
CA ALA A 113 3.82 13.62 -7.32
C ALA A 113 5.10 13.21 -6.56
N CYS A 114 5.23 11.93 -6.19
CA CYS A 114 6.45 11.38 -5.59
C CYS A 114 7.67 11.57 -6.51
N LEU A 115 7.52 11.24 -7.80
CA LEU A 115 8.59 11.41 -8.80
C LEU A 115 8.94 12.89 -8.99
N LEU A 116 7.96 13.80 -8.99
CA LEU A 116 8.19 15.25 -9.18
C LEU A 116 8.98 15.87 -8.03
N ILE A 117 8.88 15.37 -6.81
CA ILE A 117 9.70 15.80 -5.68
C ILE A 117 11.08 15.12 -5.62
N GLY A 118 11.39 14.28 -6.63
CA GLY A 118 12.69 13.64 -6.81
C GLY A 118 12.88 12.36 -6.00
N LEU A 119 11.81 11.61 -5.71
CA LEU A 119 11.90 10.24 -5.20
C LEU A 119 12.13 9.27 -6.36
N ASP A 120 12.91 8.22 -6.11
CA ASP A 120 13.25 7.18 -7.09
C ASP A 120 13.10 5.79 -6.46
N ALA A 121 12.30 4.93 -7.09
CA ALA A 121 12.11 3.54 -6.65
C ALA A 121 13.18 2.57 -7.20
N LYS A 122 14.15 3.05 -8.00
CA LYS A 122 15.13 2.18 -8.68
C LYS A 122 15.89 1.24 -7.72
N HIS A 123 16.13 1.69 -6.50
CA HIS A 123 16.85 0.93 -5.48
C HIS A 123 15.95 0.53 -4.31
N ALA A 124 14.64 0.71 -4.47
CA ALA A 124 13.69 0.29 -3.47
C ALA A 124 13.58 -1.24 -3.44
N ARG A 125 13.39 -1.78 -2.24
CA ARG A 125 12.91 -3.13 -2.03
C ARG A 125 11.46 -3.03 -1.60
N THR A 126 10.55 -3.46 -2.46
CA THR A 126 9.11 -3.54 -2.18
C THR A 126 8.77 -4.81 -1.41
N PRO A 127 7.71 -4.83 -0.59
CA PRO A 127 7.15 -6.06 -0.04
C PRO A 127 6.80 -7.03 -1.16
N GLN A 128 6.97 -8.32 -0.92
CA GLN A 128 6.64 -9.35 -1.92
C GLN A 128 5.22 -9.89 -1.73
N TYR A 129 4.70 -9.80 -0.52
CA TYR A 129 3.34 -10.24 -0.16
C TYR A 129 2.88 -9.46 1.08
N HIS A 130 1.58 -9.53 1.36
CA HIS A 130 0.97 -8.88 2.51
C HIS A 130 1.56 -9.41 3.83
N PHE A 131 1.98 -8.51 4.72
CA PHE A 131 2.76 -8.79 5.94
C PHE A 131 4.14 -9.43 5.67
N ASP A 132 4.80 -9.11 4.57
CA ASP A 132 6.20 -9.52 4.36
C ASP A 132 7.06 -9.06 5.55
N PRO A 133 7.66 -9.98 6.34
CA PRO A 133 8.43 -9.60 7.53
C PRO A 133 9.78 -9.00 7.19
N THR A 134 10.17 -9.00 5.93
CA THR A 134 11.47 -8.49 5.51
C THR A 134 11.43 -6.96 5.41
N GLY A 135 12.38 -6.30 6.04
CA GLY A 135 12.48 -4.84 6.00
C GLY A 135 12.50 -4.27 4.58
N VAL A 136 11.78 -3.21 4.37
CA VAL A 136 11.64 -2.50 3.11
C VAL A 136 12.64 -1.36 3.04
N THR A 137 13.17 -1.08 1.86
CA THR A 137 14.10 0.03 1.62
C THR A 137 13.58 0.92 0.49
N GLY A 138 13.96 2.18 0.52
CA GLY A 138 13.60 3.17 -0.50
C GLY A 138 14.03 4.57 -0.06
N ASP A 139 13.72 5.55 -0.87
CA ASP A 139 13.96 6.95 -0.52
C ASP A 139 13.12 7.33 0.70
N LYS A 140 13.76 7.93 1.70
CA LYS A 140 13.10 8.30 2.96
C LYS A 140 12.19 9.49 2.76
N VAL A 141 11.02 9.44 3.41
CA VAL A 141 10.05 10.52 3.43
C VAL A 141 9.55 10.79 4.85
N GLU A 142 9.13 12.03 5.08
CA GLU A 142 8.31 12.44 6.21
C GLU A 142 6.86 12.51 5.74
N VAL A 143 5.93 12.00 6.55
CA VAL A 143 4.50 12.09 6.30
C VAL A 143 3.82 12.76 7.48
N SER A 144 3.11 13.85 7.22
CA SER A 144 2.36 14.58 8.24
C SER A 144 0.94 14.91 7.78
N LEU A 145 0.08 15.18 8.75
CA LEU A 145 -1.34 15.50 8.61
C LEU A 145 -1.59 16.86 9.24
N ALA A 146 -2.31 17.73 8.54
CA ALA A 146 -2.68 19.05 9.07
C ALA A 146 -4.17 19.33 8.85
N TRP A 147 -4.81 20.00 9.81
CA TRP A 147 -6.20 20.46 9.71
C TRP A 147 -6.43 21.70 10.57
N GLY A 148 -7.63 22.29 10.45
CA GLY A 148 -7.98 23.54 11.11
C GLY A 148 -7.34 24.77 10.45
N LYS A 149 -7.60 25.94 11.03
CA LYS A 149 -7.07 27.23 10.56
C LYS A 149 -6.65 28.08 11.76
N ASP A 150 -5.74 29.00 11.52
CA ASP A 150 -5.30 29.98 12.50
C ASP A 150 -4.92 29.34 13.85
N LYS A 151 -5.59 29.76 14.93
CA LYS A 151 -5.34 29.25 16.29
C LYS A 151 -5.77 27.78 16.50
N GLU A 152 -6.62 27.25 15.63
CA GLU A 152 -7.08 25.86 15.65
C GLU A 152 -6.24 24.94 14.75
N HIS A 153 -5.24 25.50 14.07
CA HIS A 153 -4.34 24.70 13.25
C HIS A 153 -3.65 23.62 14.08
N ARG A 154 -3.72 22.38 13.59
CA ARG A 154 -3.08 21.20 14.16
C ARG A 154 -2.26 20.50 13.09
N GLN A 155 -1.12 20.00 13.49
CA GLN A 155 -0.28 19.14 12.66
C GLN A 155 0.26 18.00 13.49
N VAL A 156 0.22 16.80 12.95
CA VAL A 156 0.74 15.56 13.55
C VAL A 156 1.44 14.74 12.50
N THR A 157 2.28 13.80 12.93
CA THR A 157 2.87 12.80 12.03
C THR A 157 1.83 11.75 11.66
N ALA A 158 2.03 11.08 10.52
CA ALA A 158 1.17 9.95 10.13
C ALA A 158 1.16 8.82 11.18
N ALA A 159 2.27 8.62 11.88
CA ALA A 159 2.36 7.64 12.95
C ALA A 159 1.46 7.96 14.15
N GLU A 160 1.31 9.24 14.49
CA GLU A 160 0.43 9.67 15.58
C GLU A 160 -1.06 9.47 15.26
N ALA A 161 -1.41 9.38 13.97
CA ALA A 161 -2.77 9.10 13.52
C ALA A 161 -3.23 7.66 13.80
N VAL A 162 -2.31 6.75 14.12
CA VAL A 162 -2.57 5.34 14.41
C VAL A 162 -2.16 5.04 15.85
N LYS A 163 -3.00 4.29 16.57
CA LYS A 163 -2.77 3.89 17.96
C LYS A 163 -2.75 2.37 18.08
N ASP A 164 -1.76 1.85 18.78
CA ASP A 164 -1.73 0.45 19.20
C ASP A 164 -2.53 0.29 20.51
N LEU A 165 -3.60 -0.49 20.47
CA LEU A 165 -4.47 -0.77 21.63
C LEU A 165 -3.76 -1.50 22.76
N ARG A 166 -2.74 -2.33 22.48
CA ARG A 166 -2.02 -3.11 23.48
C ARG A 166 -1.11 -2.23 24.32
N SER A 167 -0.42 -1.31 23.67
CA SER A 167 0.50 -0.39 24.34
C SER A 167 -0.16 0.92 24.77
N GLY A 168 -1.30 1.26 24.17
CA GLY A 168 -1.96 2.56 24.33
C GLY A 168 -1.21 3.73 23.68
N LYS A 169 -0.13 3.45 22.93
CA LYS A 169 0.74 4.46 22.31
C LYS A 169 0.45 4.61 20.82
N ALA A 170 0.92 5.72 20.24
CA ALA A 170 0.95 5.88 18.79
C ALA A 170 1.84 4.82 18.12
N LEU A 171 1.60 4.56 16.84
CA LEU A 171 2.41 3.67 16.02
C LEU A 171 3.88 4.09 16.12
N ASN A 172 4.75 3.13 16.39
CA ASN A 172 6.19 3.37 16.42
C ASN A 172 6.75 3.40 15.00
N ALA A 173 6.71 4.57 14.36
CA ALA A 173 7.25 4.76 13.02
C ALA A 173 8.63 5.40 13.08
N THR A 174 9.65 4.61 12.78
CA THR A 174 11.04 5.10 12.73
C THR A 174 11.40 5.69 11.37
N SER A 175 10.79 5.25 10.28
CA SER A 175 11.10 5.70 8.93
C SER A 175 10.01 5.29 7.94
N TRP A 176 9.54 6.24 7.17
CA TRP A 176 8.72 5.99 5.98
C TRP A 176 9.61 5.99 4.74
N VAL A 177 9.32 5.10 3.80
CA VAL A 177 10.09 4.97 2.55
C VAL A 177 9.16 4.89 1.34
N TYR A 178 9.62 5.48 0.25
CA TYR A 178 8.98 5.39 -1.05
C TYR A 178 9.42 4.13 -1.78
N THR A 179 8.47 3.30 -2.18
CA THR A 179 8.70 2.07 -2.94
C THR A 179 8.17 2.15 -4.36
N GLY A 180 7.21 3.04 -4.60
CA GLY A 180 6.55 3.19 -5.89
C GLY A 180 5.50 2.11 -6.18
N SER A 181 5.23 1.19 -5.24
CA SER A 181 4.35 0.02 -5.44
C SER A 181 4.89 -0.98 -6.47
N THR A 182 4.09 -1.96 -6.85
CA THR A 182 4.45 -3.07 -7.73
C THR A 182 3.48 -3.17 -8.90
N PHE A 183 3.97 -3.68 -10.02
CA PHE A 183 3.15 -4.11 -11.15
C PHE A 183 3.04 -5.62 -11.16
N THR A 184 1.85 -6.15 -11.40
CA THR A 184 1.65 -7.58 -11.65
C THR A 184 2.25 -7.98 -13.00
N PRO A 185 2.48 -9.29 -13.26
CA PRO A 185 3.06 -9.74 -14.52
C PRO A 185 2.28 -9.33 -15.78
N ASP A 186 0.97 -9.09 -15.65
CA ASP A 186 0.11 -8.59 -16.72
C ASP A 186 0.13 -7.06 -16.88
N GLY A 187 0.96 -6.36 -16.09
CA GLY A 187 1.14 -4.91 -16.16
C GLY A 187 0.12 -4.09 -15.38
N THR A 188 -0.67 -4.73 -14.50
CA THR A 188 -1.61 -4.04 -13.61
C THR A 188 -0.86 -3.35 -12.46
N TYR A 189 -1.11 -2.06 -12.24
CA TYR A 189 -0.51 -1.30 -11.13
C TYR A 189 -1.28 -1.56 -9.84
N MET A 190 -0.66 -2.25 -8.88
CA MET A 190 -1.34 -2.73 -7.68
C MET A 190 -1.88 -1.59 -6.81
N ALA A 191 -1.12 -0.50 -6.66
CA ALA A 191 -1.59 0.67 -5.91
C ALA A 191 -2.91 1.24 -6.47
N GLN A 192 -3.07 1.24 -7.80
CA GLN A 192 -4.30 1.73 -8.43
C GLN A 192 -5.47 0.77 -8.23
N THR A 193 -5.22 -0.54 -8.32
CA THR A 193 -6.25 -1.57 -8.13
C THR A 193 -6.77 -1.59 -6.70
N ASP A 194 -5.87 -1.54 -5.72
CA ASP A 194 -6.22 -1.64 -4.30
C ASP A 194 -6.55 -0.27 -3.69
N GLY A 195 -6.15 0.80 -4.37
CA GLY A 195 -6.34 2.17 -3.92
C GLY A 195 -5.38 2.58 -2.80
N VAL A 196 -4.26 1.87 -2.59
CA VAL A 196 -3.34 2.12 -1.48
C VAL A 196 -2.30 3.17 -1.85
N LEU A 197 -2.18 4.22 -1.04
CA LEU A 197 -1.20 5.29 -1.22
C LEU A 197 -0.09 5.24 -0.15
N ILE A 198 -0.49 5.15 1.13
CA ILE A 198 0.44 5.09 2.27
C ILE A 198 -0.02 4.02 3.24
N GLY A 199 0.81 3.02 3.48
CA GLY A 199 0.53 1.93 4.41
C GLY A 199 1.62 1.71 5.44
N PHE A 200 1.39 0.78 6.36
CA PHE A 200 2.34 0.47 7.43
C PHE A 200 2.48 -1.03 7.74
N VAL A 201 1.88 -1.88 6.90
CA VAL A 201 1.86 -3.35 7.12
C VAL A 201 2.78 -4.14 6.20
N HIS A 202 3.46 -3.53 5.25
CA HIS A 202 4.14 -4.19 4.13
C HIS A 202 3.18 -4.92 3.19
N ASP A 203 2.53 -4.15 2.33
CA ASP A 203 1.73 -4.67 1.22
C ASP A 203 2.37 -4.25 -0.12
N PRO A 204 2.46 -5.14 -1.14
CA PRO A 204 3.02 -4.79 -2.46
C PRO A 204 2.32 -3.62 -3.15
N ALA A 205 1.08 -3.31 -2.77
CA ALA A 205 0.32 -2.19 -3.31
C ALA A 205 0.74 -0.82 -2.74
N GLU A 206 1.47 -0.76 -1.63
CA GLU A 206 1.86 0.50 -0.98
C GLU A 206 2.83 1.30 -1.85
N ILE A 207 2.55 2.59 -2.07
CA ILE A 207 3.48 3.52 -2.74
C ILE A 207 4.51 4.05 -1.74
N ILE A 208 4.05 4.36 -0.53
CA ILE A 208 4.88 4.71 0.62
C ILE A 208 4.53 3.74 1.74
N THR A 209 5.54 3.19 2.39
CA THR A 209 5.36 2.24 3.48
C THR A 209 6.26 2.53 4.67
N LEU A 210 5.93 1.96 5.82
CA LEU A 210 6.80 1.97 7.00
C LEU A 210 7.97 0.99 6.79
N ALA A 211 9.22 1.47 6.84
CA ALA A 211 10.41 0.65 6.52
C ALA A 211 10.51 -0.66 7.32
N ALA A 212 10.13 -0.64 8.59
CA ALA A 212 10.10 -1.84 9.43
C ALA A 212 8.82 -2.66 9.26
N GLY A 213 7.75 -2.04 8.76
CA GLY A 213 6.40 -2.63 8.74
C GLY A 213 5.84 -2.90 10.13
N THR A 214 4.67 -3.49 10.16
CA THR A 214 4.10 -4.09 11.36
C THR A 214 3.99 -5.59 11.16
N GLN A 215 4.09 -6.36 12.24
CA GLN A 215 4.05 -7.81 12.16
C GLN A 215 2.60 -8.29 12.02
N GLN A 216 2.40 -9.42 11.37
CA GLN A 216 1.07 -10.06 11.28
C GLN A 216 0.43 -10.26 12.67
N GLY A 217 1.24 -10.52 13.71
CA GLY A 217 0.77 -10.60 15.10
C GLY A 217 0.25 -9.28 15.68
N ASP A 218 0.47 -8.16 15.00
CA ASP A 218 -0.07 -6.84 15.37
C ASP A 218 -1.44 -6.57 14.75
N TYR A 219 -1.88 -7.41 13.81
CA TYR A 219 -3.20 -7.31 13.18
C TYR A 219 -4.30 -7.28 14.26
N GLY A 220 -5.24 -6.37 14.10
CA GLY A 220 -6.33 -6.16 15.06
C GLY A 220 -6.01 -5.21 16.22
N SER A 221 -4.74 -4.87 16.45
CA SER A 221 -4.36 -3.94 17.53
C SER A 221 -4.20 -2.48 17.09
N LEU A 222 -3.99 -2.23 15.81
CA LEU A 222 -3.77 -0.89 15.27
C LEU A 222 -5.09 -0.28 14.81
N VAL A 223 -5.45 0.85 15.40
CA VAL A 223 -6.74 1.54 15.19
C VAL A 223 -6.51 3.04 14.98
N PRO A 224 -7.51 3.80 14.44
CA PRO A 224 -7.41 5.25 14.34
C PRO A 224 -7.22 5.87 15.73
N ASN A 225 -6.29 6.81 15.85
CA ASN A 225 -6.05 7.51 17.11
C ASN A 225 -7.02 8.68 17.29
N THR A 226 -8.23 8.39 17.74
CA THR A 226 -9.29 9.40 17.96
C THR A 226 -8.97 10.42 19.05
N GLY A 227 -7.94 10.19 19.86
CA GLY A 227 -7.43 11.19 20.82
C GLY A 227 -6.62 12.29 20.16
N VAL A 228 -6.19 12.08 18.90
CA VAL A 228 -5.36 12.99 18.12
C VAL A 228 -6.11 13.48 16.88
N LEU A 229 -6.72 12.58 16.13
CA LEU A 229 -7.43 12.88 14.88
C LEU A 229 -8.72 13.69 15.12
N PRO A 230 -9.09 14.57 14.17
CA PRO A 230 -10.42 15.16 14.18
C PRO A 230 -11.47 14.11 13.79
N LYS A 231 -12.75 14.47 13.91
CA LYS A 231 -13.89 13.60 13.61
C LYS A 231 -13.93 13.15 12.16
N LYS A 232 -14.48 11.93 11.94
CA LYS A 232 -14.79 11.39 10.61
C LYS A 232 -15.46 12.43 9.71
N GLY A 233 -15.05 12.47 8.44
CA GLY A 233 -15.49 13.46 7.45
C GLY A 233 -14.79 14.82 7.55
N THR A 234 -13.92 15.03 8.56
CA THR A 234 -13.15 16.26 8.63
C THR A 234 -12.07 16.26 7.53
N ARG A 235 -12.00 17.37 6.80
CA ARG A 235 -10.96 17.58 5.80
C ARG A 235 -9.62 17.79 6.46
N VAL A 236 -8.62 17.05 5.96
CA VAL A 236 -7.22 17.14 6.37
C VAL A 236 -6.35 17.33 5.14
N THR A 237 -5.16 17.86 5.32
CA THR A 237 -4.11 17.90 4.29
C THR A 237 -3.04 16.91 4.69
N VAL A 238 -2.71 15.97 3.82
CA VAL A 238 -1.55 15.08 3.99
C VAL A 238 -0.39 15.72 3.26
N GLU A 239 0.74 15.92 3.95
CA GLU A 239 1.99 16.36 3.35
C GLU A 239 2.98 15.19 3.32
N VAL A 240 3.61 15.01 2.16
CA VAL A 240 4.76 14.12 1.95
C VAL A 240 5.96 14.96 1.59
N LYS A 241 7.07 14.77 2.31
CA LYS A 241 8.32 15.49 2.10
C LYS A 241 9.48 14.52 1.99
N ALA A 242 10.28 14.65 0.93
CA ALA A 242 11.47 13.84 0.75
C ALA A 242 12.56 14.24 1.76
N VAL A 243 13.13 13.26 2.46
CA VAL A 243 14.27 13.47 3.35
C VAL A 243 15.55 13.45 2.50
N VAL A 244 16.27 14.56 2.48
CA VAL A 244 17.57 14.62 1.81
C VAL A 244 18.56 13.78 2.61
N ALA A 245 19.14 12.74 2.01
CA ALA A 245 20.27 12.07 2.62
C ALA A 245 21.38 13.10 2.86
N ALA A 246 21.90 13.15 4.09
CA ALA A 246 23.08 13.97 4.35
C ALA A 246 24.19 13.57 3.35
N PRO A 247 24.94 14.53 2.79
CA PRO A 247 26.05 14.20 1.91
C PRO A 247 26.96 13.18 2.61
N VAL A 248 27.16 12.03 1.94
CA VAL A 248 28.15 11.05 2.45
C VAL A 248 29.47 11.76 2.48
N ALA A 249 30.05 11.95 3.67
CA ALA A 249 31.38 12.50 3.81
C ALA A 249 32.33 11.66 2.94
N PRO A 250 33.19 12.28 2.12
CA PRO A 250 34.14 11.54 1.31
C PRO A 250 34.97 10.66 2.22
N ALA A 251 35.05 9.35 1.89
CA ALA A 251 35.88 8.41 2.64
C ALA A 251 37.27 9.00 2.81
N ALA A 252 37.73 9.16 4.06
CA ALA A 252 39.09 9.59 4.34
C ALA A 252 40.04 8.66 3.58
N LYS A 253 40.85 9.21 2.69
CA LYS A 253 41.92 8.46 2.04
C LYS A 253 42.82 7.96 3.15
N ALA A 254 42.89 6.65 3.32
CA ALA A 254 43.92 6.03 4.13
C ALA A 254 45.29 6.34 3.48
N GLU A 255 46.14 7.06 4.18
CA GLU A 255 47.53 7.23 3.85
C GLU A 255 48.33 5.95 4.14
#